data_3ed18a0c967a980ff0734da6f7b54a48
#
_entry.id   3ed18a0c967a980ff0734da6f7b54a48
#
_cell.length_a   1.000
_cell.length_b   1.000
_cell.length_c   1.000
_cell.angle_alpha   90.00
_cell.angle_beta   90.00
_cell.angle_gamma   90.00
#
_symmetry.space_group_name_H-M   'P 1'
#
loop_
_entity.id
_entity.type
_entity.pdbx_description
1 polymer ?
#
loop_
_entity_poly.entity_id
_entity_poly.type
_entity_poly.pdbx_seq_one_letter_code
_entity_poly.pdbx_strand_id
1 'polypeptide(L)'
;KEYITGNFTVDKCWANYTDGGYVNWHTHKSDLSVVYYLKNKESIGTIFCINNKKIHLKGLQNSLIIFKNELHSVPLKKRGTSKINRYSIACELSFKT
;
A
#
# COMPACT_ATOMS: atom_id res chain seq x y z
N LYS A 1 -2.39 3.62 25.21
CA LYS A 1 -1.52 3.41 24.05
C LYS A 1 -1.16 1.94 23.93
N GLU A 2 -1.60 1.32 22.86
CA GLU A 2 -1.31 -0.08 22.63
C GLU A 2 0.02 -0.24 21.91
N TYR A 3 0.80 -1.19 22.35
CA TYR A 3 2.04 -1.57 21.68
C TYR A 3 1.87 -2.96 21.08
N ILE A 4 2.23 -3.10 19.84
CA ILE A 4 2.30 -4.42 19.22
C ILE A 4 3.59 -5.07 19.73
N THR A 5 3.42 -6.08 20.58
CA THR A 5 4.54 -6.88 21.06
C THR A 5 4.49 -8.23 20.38
N GLY A 6 5.61 -8.69 19.87
CA GLY A 6 5.68 -9.98 19.21
C GLY A 6 6.83 -10.00 18.21
N ASN A 7 7.09 -11.18 17.71
CA ASN A 7 8.13 -11.39 16.72
C ASN A 7 7.51 -11.46 15.33
N PHE A 8 8.11 -10.73 14.41
CA PHE A 8 7.74 -10.72 13.01
C PHE A 8 8.88 -11.23 12.14
N THR A 9 8.53 -11.83 11.03
CA THR A 9 9.47 -12.04 9.95
C THR A 9 9.11 -11.10 8.81
N VAL A 10 10.12 -10.52 8.18
CA VAL A 10 9.94 -9.78 6.92
C VAL A 10 10.02 -10.81 5.80
N ASP A 11 8.88 -11.12 5.19
CA ASP A 11 8.82 -12.14 4.13
C ASP A 11 9.34 -11.58 2.81
N LYS A 12 8.96 -10.34 2.53
CA LYS A 12 9.31 -9.64 1.30
C LYS A 12 9.41 -8.15 1.55
N CYS A 13 10.30 -7.49 0.81
CA CYS A 13 10.35 -6.03 0.79
C CYS A 13 10.82 -5.61 -0.60
N TRP A 14 10.09 -4.66 -1.21
CA TRP A 14 10.43 -4.20 -2.56
C TRP A 14 10.08 -2.73 -2.75
N ALA A 15 10.72 -2.12 -3.73
CA ALA A 15 10.42 -0.76 -4.11
C ALA A 15 9.55 -0.75 -5.38
N ASN A 16 8.60 0.15 -5.41
CA ASN A 16 7.73 0.36 -6.56
C ASN A 16 7.92 1.75 -7.13
N TYR A 17 7.98 1.82 -8.44
CA TYR A 17 7.86 3.07 -9.18
C TYR A 17 6.63 2.98 -10.05
N THR A 18 5.70 3.91 -9.86
CA THR A 18 4.47 3.94 -10.63
C THR A 18 4.43 5.22 -11.48
N ASP A 19 4.37 5.05 -12.78
CA ASP A 19 4.30 6.14 -13.74
C ASP A 19 2.95 6.09 -14.47
N GLY A 20 1.91 6.43 -13.75
CA GLY A 20 0.56 6.55 -14.31
C GLY A 20 -0.19 5.25 -14.56
N GLY A 21 0.39 4.11 -14.25
CA GLY A 21 -0.30 2.84 -14.31
C GLY A 21 -1.17 2.59 -13.09
N TYR A 22 -1.94 1.52 -13.11
CA TYR A 22 -2.66 1.10 -11.92
C TYR A 22 -2.31 -0.34 -11.58
N VAL A 23 -2.51 -0.71 -10.34
CA VAL A 23 -2.32 -2.08 -9.87
C VAL A 23 -3.68 -2.72 -9.69
N ASN A 24 -3.86 -3.89 -10.27
CA ASN A 24 -5.10 -4.66 -10.15
C ASN A 24 -5.42 -5.02 -8.71
N TRP A 25 -6.69 -5.32 -8.46
CA TRP A 25 -7.14 -5.85 -7.19
C TRP A 25 -6.39 -7.13 -6.86
N HIS A 26 -5.81 -7.18 -5.67
CA HIS A 26 -5.04 -8.34 -5.22
C HIS A 26 -5.00 -8.43 -3.70
N THR A 27 -4.59 -9.59 -3.22
CA THR A 27 -4.32 -9.84 -1.80
C THR A 27 -2.92 -10.42 -1.68
N HIS A 28 -2.41 -10.45 -0.46
CA HIS A 28 -1.12 -11.05 -0.13
C HIS A 28 -1.34 -12.18 0.87
N LYS A 29 -0.41 -13.13 0.90
CA LYS A 29 -0.48 -14.27 1.83
C LYS A 29 0.08 -13.98 3.22
N SER A 30 0.76 -12.87 3.38
CA SER A 30 1.34 -12.47 4.66
C SER A 30 0.29 -11.95 5.64
N ASP A 31 0.64 -11.87 6.91
CA ASP A 31 -0.28 -11.40 7.95
C ASP A 31 -0.50 -9.89 7.86
N LEU A 32 0.55 -9.14 7.56
CA LEU A 32 0.49 -7.69 7.45
C LEU A 32 1.21 -7.23 6.18
N SER A 33 0.69 -6.17 5.62
CA SER A 33 1.35 -5.43 4.54
C SER A 33 1.63 -4.02 5.01
N VAL A 34 2.78 -3.48 4.62
CA VAL A 34 3.22 -2.13 4.95
C VAL A 34 3.57 -1.43 3.65
N VAL A 35 3.06 -0.23 3.47
CA VAL A 35 3.45 0.61 2.34
C VAL A 35 3.92 1.96 2.85
N TYR A 36 5.13 2.32 2.49
CA TYR A 36 5.71 3.63 2.77
C TYR A 36 5.76 4.45 1.49
N TYR A 37 5.17 5.64 1.52
CA TYR A 37 5.15 6.55 0.38
C TYR A 37 6.36 7.47 0.46
N LEU A 38 7.43 7.11 -0.25
CA LEU A 38 8.68 7.84 -0.24
C LEU A 38 8.57 9.18 -0.97
N LYS A 39 7.99 9.14 -2.15
CA LYS A 39 7.75 10.33 -2.98
C LYS A 39 6.42 10.14 -3.69
N ASN A 40 5.47 11.02 -3.39
CA ASN A 40 4.13 10.88 -3.94
C ASN A 40 3.43 12.23 -3.96
N LYS A 41 3.83 13.07 -4.91
CA LYS A 41 3.35 14.45 -5.00
C LYS A 41 1.83 14.54 -5.16
N GLU A 42 1.22 13.61 -5.86
CA GLU A 42 -0.23 13.63 -6.11
C GLU A 42 -1.03 12.86 -5.04
N SER A 43 -0.38 12.37 -4.02
CA SER A 43 -1.02 11.64 -2.90
C SER A 43 -1.86 10.45 -3.33
N ILE A 44 -1.46 9.78 -4.40
CA ILE A 44 -2.15 8.59 -4.88
C ILE A 44 -1.86 7.44 -3.93
N GLY A 45 -2.92 6.95 -3.30
CA GLY A 45 -2.82 5.93 -2.28
C GLY A 45 -3.33 4.58 -2.73
N THR A 46 -4.15 3.99 -1.89
CA THR A 46 -4.64 2.62 -2.06
C THR A 46 -6.14 2.60 -1.89
N ILE A 47 -6.81 1.80 -2.70
CA ILE A 47 -8.23 1.53 -2.57
C ILE A 47 -8.39 0.15 -1.96
N PHE A 48 -9.14 0.07 -0.88
CA PHE A 48 -9.48 -1.20 -0.23
C PHE A 48 -10.94 -1.56 -0.53
N CYS A 49 -11.19 -2.85 -0.66
CA CYS A 49 -12.56 -3.36 -0.71
C CYS A 49 -12.81 -4.16 0.57
N ILE A 50 -13.58 -3.58 1.48
CA ILE A 50 -13.89 -4.17 2.78
C ILE A 50 -15.41 -4.22 2.92
N ASN A 51 -15.95 -5.41 3.16
CA ASN A 51 -17.42 -5.63 3.25
C ASN A 51 -18.18 -5.03 2.05
N ASN A 52 -17.66 -5.27 0.85
CA ASN A 52 -18.21 -4.78 -0.43
C ASN A 52 -18.22 -3.25 -0.56
N LYS A 53 -17.49 -2.55 0.29
CA LYS A 53 -17.34 -1.10 0.20
C LYS A 53 -15.91 -0.74 -0.21
N LYS A 54 -15.79 0.23 -1.09
CA LYS A 54 -14.50 0.77 -1.50
C LYS A 54 -14.08 1.89 -0.56
N ILE A 55 -12.90 1.75 0.01
CA ILE A 55 -12.31 2.75 0.91
C ILE A 55 -11.03 3.25 0.27
N HIS A 56 -10.96 4.56 0.03
CA HIS A 56 -9.78 5.21 -0.54
C HIS A 56 -8.95 5.82 0.57
N LEU A 57 -7.69 5.41 0.67
CA LEU A 57 -6.71 6.04 1.55
C LEU A 57 -5.73 6.82 0.70
N LYS A 58 -5.52 8.08 1.05
CA LYS A 58 -4.49 8.90 0.40
C LYS A 58 -3.10 8.38 0.74
N GLY A 59 -2.21 8.41 -0.24
CA GLY A 59 -0.81 8.08 -0.05
C GLY A 59 0.02 9.32 0.20
N LEU A 60 -0.06 9.89 1.39
CA LEU A 60 0.68 11.10 1.71
C LEU A 60 2.18 10.82 1.73
N GLN A 61 2.95 11.70 1.09
CA GLN A 61 4.41 11.57 1.06
C GLN A 61 4.98 11.55 2.48
N ASN A 62 5.94 10.69 2.72
CA ASN A 62 6.52 10.42 4.05
C ASN A 62 5.54 9.82 5.06
N SER A 63 4.47 9.19 4.58
CA SER A 63 3.56 8.45 5.43
C SER A 63 3.64 6.95 5.16
N LEU A 64 3.15 6.19 6.09
CA LEU A 64 3.18 4.75 6.05
C LEU A 64 1.80 4.22 6.40
N ILE A 65 1.34 3.23 5.65
CA ILE A 65 0.11 2.52 5.99
C ILE A 65 0.43 1.07 6.31
N ILE A 66 -0.29 0.52 7.27
CA ILE A 66 -0.19 -0.89 7.65
C ILE A 66 -1.58 -1.48 7.57
N PHE A 67 -1.72 -2.60 6.90
CA PHE A 67 -3.02 -3.24 6.76
C PHE A 67 -2.89 -4.75 6.76
N LYS A 68 -3.97 -5.41 7.15
CA LYS A 68 -4.09 -6.86 7.06
C LYS A 68 -4.35 -7.25 5.61
N ASN A 69 -4.44 -8.54 5.36
CA ASN A 69 -4.61 -9.11 4.02
C ASN A 69 -5.97 -8.75 3.41
N GLU A 70 -6.16 -7.48 3.10
CA GLU A 70 -7.37 -6.96 2.49
C GLU A 70 -7.21 -6.84 0.97
N LEU A 71 -8.32 -7.07 0.26
CA LEU A 71 -8.35 -6.83 -1.19
C LEU A 71 -8.12 -5.36 -1.47
N HIS A 72 -7.12 -5.05 -2.28
CA HIS A 72 -6.74 -3.66 -2.56
C HIS A 72 -6.20 -3.48 -3.97
N SER A 73 -6.17 -2.23 -4.39
CA SER A 73 -5.62 -1.81 -5.68
C SER A 73 -5.04 -0.41 -5.57
N VAL A 74 -4.33 0.00 -6.61
CA VAL A 74 -3.86 1.39 -6.76
C VAL A 74 -4.75 2.05 -7.82
N PRO A 75 -5.34 3.23 -7.53
CA PRO A 75 -6.28 3.85 -8.46
C PRO A 75 -5.60 4.29 -9.76
N LEU A 76 -6.41 4.24 -10.82
CA LEU A 76 -6.00 4.76 -12.12
C LEU A 76 -5.77 6.27 -12.06
N LYS A 77 -4.78 6.71 -12.80
CA LYS A 77 -4.57 8.12 -13.07
C LYS A 77 -5.66 8.65 -13.99
N LYS A 78 -6.13 9.86 -13.75
CA LYS A 78 -7.03 10.54 -14.66
C LYS A 78 -6.33 10.77 -16.01
N ARG A 79 -7.07 10.50 -17.09
CA ARG A 79 -6.59 10.71 -18.45
C ARG A 79 -6.23 12.19 -18.67
N GLY A 80 -5.09 12.47 -19.30
CA GLY A 80 -4.65 13.82 -19.60
C GLY A 80 -3.89 14.55 -18.51
N THR A 81 -3.65 13.92 -17.37
CA THR A 81 -2.82 14.51 -16.32
C THR A 81 -1.34 14.23 -16.59
N SER A 82 -0.46 15.05 -16.03
CA SER A 82 0.98 14.86 -16.12
C SER A 82 1.43 13.54 -15.51
N LYS A 83 2.65 13.12 -15.80
CA LYS A 83 3.23 11.90 -15.25
C LYS A 83 3.17 11.90 -13.72
N ILE A 84 2.76 10.78 -13.16
CA ILE A 84 2.80 10.56 -11.73
C ILE A 84 4.14 9.94 -11.38
N ASN A 85 4.91 10.61 -10.54
CA ASN A 85 6.11 10.04 -9.96
C ASN A 85 5.77 9.55 -8.56
N ARG A 86 5.38 8.29 -8.47
CA ARG A 86 5.02 7.67 -7.20
C ARG A 86 6.05 6.59 -6.88
N TYR A 87 6.84 6.87 -5.85
CA TYR A 87 7.82 5.91 -5.32
C TYR A 87 7.32 5.42 -3.98
N SER A 88 7.20 4.12 -3.83
CA SER A 88 6.79 3.50 -2.58
C SER A 88 7.66 2.30 -2.27
N ILE A 89 7.73 1.97 -0.99
CA ILE A 89 8.40 0.76 -0.51
C ILE A 89 7.32 -0.08 0.16
N ALA A 90 7.18 -1.31 -0.27
CA ALA A 90 6.21 -2.23 0.29
C ALA A 90 6.92 -3.39 0.97
N CYS A 91 6.41 -3.80 2.12
CA CYS A 91 6.92 -4.96 2.84
C CYS A 91 5.76 -5.85 3.25
N GLU A 92 6.01 -7.14 3.28
CA GLU A 92 5.09 -8.14 3.80
C GLU A 92 5.69 -8.78 5.04
N LEU A 93 4.90 -8.84 6.10
CA LEU A 93 5.32 -9.33 7.40
C LEU A 93 4.42 -10.48 7.83
N SER A 94 5.03 -11.48 8.46
CA SER A 94 4.29 -12.58 9.07
C SER A 94 4.60 -12.66 10.56
N PHE A 95 3.57 -12.96 11.36
CA PHE A 95 3.77 -13.21 12.77
C PHE A 95 4.49 -14.53 12.96
N LYS A 96 5.44 -14.54 13.87
CA LYS A 96 6.02 -15.80 14.35
C LYS A 96 5.09 -16.40 15.42
N THR A 97 4.75 -17.64 15.21
CA THR A 97 4.03 -18.42 16.21
C THR A 97 4.98 -19.08 17.18
#